data_8426038e1b457f0646c3879ee63961de
#
_entry.id   8426038e1b457f0646c3879ee63961de
#
_cell.length_a   1.000
_cell.length_b   1.000
_cell.length_c   1.000
_cell.angle_alpha   90.00
_cell.angle_beta   90.00
_cell.angle_gamma   90.00
#
_symmetry.space_group_name_H-M   'P 1'
#
loop_
_entity.id
_entity.type
_entity.pdbx_description
1 polymer ?
#
loop_
_entity_poly.entity_id
_entity_poly.type
_entity_poly.pdbx_seq_one_letter_code
_entity_poly.pdbx_strand_id
1 'polypeptide(L)'
;MKSFLNIIDLETGRQIRVAELGYRASSPSFTGGGIAFRRASDGKAFILSLENGMVLPFDGEIAPDPEPGVFLKYNSQPVDGIAYVELTSKKDGRVIARFMGGEDSLGEKPVDEEGRNVVFFGYPAE
;
A
#
# COMPACT_ATOMS: atom_id res chain seq x y z
N MET A 1 -7.29 -7.17 14.69
CA MET A 1 -6.07 -6.62 14.08
C MET A 1 -6.47 -5.46 13.18
N LYS A 2 -5.72 -4.38 13.20
CA LYS A 2 -6.00 -3.20 12.38
C LYS A 2 -5.06 -3.12 11.21
N SER A 3 -5.52 -2.54 10.10
CA SER A 3 -4.68 -2.22 8.96
C SER A 3 -4.66 -0.71 8.74
N PHE A 4 -3.49 -0.19 8.43
CA PHE A 4 -3.29 1.23 8.17
C PHE A 4 -2.98 1.42 6.69
N LEU A 5 -3.85 2.15 6.00
CA LEU A 5 -3.68 2.47 4.59
C LEU A 5 -2.98 3.81 4.48
N ASN A 6 -1.83 3.81 3.82
CA ASN A 6 -0.96 4.98 3.73
C ASN A 6 -0.70 5.33 2.27
N ILE A 7 -0.54 6.63 2.02
CA ILE A 7 -0.04 7.15 0.74
C ILE A 7 1.22 7.94 1.01
N ILE A 8 2.25 7.73 0.20
CA ILE A 8 3.48 8.49 0.28
C ILE A 8 3.75 9.20 -1.05
N ASP A 9 4.13 10.48 -0.97
CA ASP A 9 4.52 11.28 -2.13
C ASP A 9 5.97 10.97 -2.47
N LEU A 10 6.20 10.49 -3.70
CA LEU A 10 7.54 10.09 -4.13
C LEU A 10 8.52 11.26 -4.30
N GLU A 11 8.02 12.46 -4.57
CA GLU A 11 8.87 13.64 -4.69
C GLU A 11 9.31 14.19 -3.34
N THR A 12 8.35 14.33 -2.42
CA THR A 12 8.60 15.00 -1.14
C THR A 12 8.91 14.05 0.00
N GLY A 13 8.55 12.76 -0.16
CA GLY A 13 8.63 11.77 0.91
C GLY A 13 7.55 11.93 1.97
N ARG A 14 6.60 12.83 1.76
CA ARG A 14 5.52 13.07 2.72
C ARG A 14 4.57 11.89 2.75
N GLN A 15 4.31 11.38 3.94
CA GLN A 15 3.42 10.24 4.17
C GLN A 15 2.13 10.72 4.84
N ILE A 16 1.00 10.21 4.33
CA ILE A 16 -0.32 10.51 4.88
C ILE A 16 -1.02 9.19 5.17
N ARG A 17 -1.58 9.05 6.37
CA ARG A 17 -2.49 7.94 6.67
C ARG A 17 -3.86 8.28 6.12
N VAL A 18 -4.35 7.46 5.19
CA VAL A 18 -5.63 7.69 4.51
C VAL A 18 -6.78 7.06 5.27
N ALA A 19 -6.55 5.87 5.83
CA ALA A 19 -7.60 5.13 6.52
C ALA A 19 -7.03 4.16 7.54
N GLU A 20 -7.84 3.84 8.54
CA GLU A 20 -7.59 2.78 9.51
C GLU A 20 -8.75 1.81 9.42
N LEU A 21 -8.46 0.56 9.09
CA LEU A 21 -9.46 -0.49 8.96
C LEU A 21 -9.43 -1.37 10.21
N GLY A 22 -10.61 -1.73 10.71
CA GLY A 22 -10.75 -2.58 11.89
C GLY A 22 -10.50 -4.06 11.62
N TYR A 23 -9.96 -4.40 10.46
CA TYR A 23 -9.66 -5.77 10.05
C TYR A 23 -8.40 -5.78 9.20
N ARG A 24 -7.82 -6.96 9.02
CA ARG A 24 -6.64 -7.12 8.18
C ARG A 24 -7.03 -7.01 6.70
N ALA A 25 -6.32 -6.17 5.98
CA ALA A 25 -6.51 -5.94 4.55
C ALA A 25 -5.19 -6.07 3.79
N SER A 26 -5.27 -6.28 2.49
CA SER A 26 -4.11 -6.54 1.64
C SER A 26 -4.30 -5.96 0.24
N SER A 27 -3.19 -5.89 -0.51
CA SER A 27 -3.16 -5.61 -1.94
C SER A 27 -3.83 -4.29 -2.34
N PRO A 28 -3.46 -3.15 -1.74
CA PRO A 28 -4.05 -1.87 -2.11
C PRO A 28 -3.58 -1.44 -3.48
N SER A 29 -4.51 -0.94 -4.31
CA SER A 29 -4.21 -0.52 -5.68
C SER A 29 -5.02 0.70 -6.04
N PHE A 30 -4.43 1.62 -6.81
CA PHE A 30 -5.16 2.76 -7.36
C PHE A 30 -6.07 2.32 -8.49
N THR A 31 -7.33 2.73 -8.45
CA THR A 31 -8.29 2.45 -9.51
C THR A 31 -9.46 3.44 -9.44
N GLY A 32 -9.86 3.97 -10.58
CA GLY A 32 -11.10 4.71 -10.74
C GLY A 32 -11.40 5.80 -9.72
N GLY A 33 -10.39 6.55 -9.25
CA GLY A 33 -10.60 7.61 -8.27
C GLY A 33 -10.60 7.15 -6.82
N GLY A 34 -10.19 5.89 -6.58
CA GLY A 34 -10.12 5.34 -5.23
C GLY A 34 -8.99 4.34 -5.08
N ILE A 35 -9.00 3.67 -3.96
CA ILE A 35 -8.03 2.62 -3.63
C ILE A 35 -8.80 1.33 -3.38
N ALA A 36 -8.62 0.34 -4.25
CA ALA A 36 -9.19 -0.97 -4.07
C ALA A 36 -8.26 -1.82 -3.21
N PHE A 37 -8.85 -2.67 -2.37
CA PHE A 37 -8.10 -3.58 -1.52
C PHE A 37 -8.93 -4.83 -1.24
N ARG A 38 -8.31 -5.84 -0.64
CA ARG A 38 -9.01 -7.07 -0.26
C ARG A 38 -9.00 -7.25 1.25
N ARG A 39 -10.13 -7.71 1.77
CA ARG A 39 -10.21 -8.12 3.17
C ARG A 39 -9.62 -9.52 3.32
N ALA A 40 -8.66 -9.67 4.25
CA ALA A 40 -7.91 -10.91 4.36
C ALA A 40 -8.75 -12.12 4.80
N SER A 41 -9.79 -11.88 5.61
CA SER A 41 -10.59 -12.98 6.18
C SER A 41 -11.39 -13.78 5.14
N ASP A 42 -11.83 -13.12 4.06
CA ASP A 42 -12.69 -13.76 3.04
C ASP A 42 -12.28 -13.43 1.60
N GLY A 43 -11.26 -12.61 1.41
CA GLY A 43 -10.79 -12.23 0.09
C GLY A 43 -11.71 -11.28 -0.68
N LYS A 44 -12.75 -10.77 -0.05
CA LYS A 44 -13.67 -9.83 -0.71
C LYS A 44 -13.00 -8.50 -0.97
N ALA A 45 -13.29 -7.92 -2.14
CA ALA A 45 -12.73 -6.66 -2.58
C ALA A 45 -13.62 -5.48 -2.17
N PHE A 46 -12.97 -4.40 -1.77
CA PHE A 46 -13.60 -3.14 -1.42
C PHE A 46 -12.83 -2.00 -2.08
N ILE A 47 -13.49 -0.85 -2.19
CA ILE A 47 -12.84 0.37 -2.67
C ILE A 47 -13.07 1.49 -1.67
N LEU A 48 -11.98 2.19 -1.33
CA LEU A 48 -12.02 3.42 -0.54
C LEU A 48 -12.06 4.60 -1.49
N SER A 49 -13.13 5.39 -1.43
CA SER A 49 -13.22 6.60 -2.22
C SER A 49 -12.30 7.68 -1.65
N LEU A 50 -11.42 8.23 -2.49
CA LEU A 50 -10.55 9.34 -2.09
C LEU A 50 -11.31 10.67 -1.97
N GLU A 51 -12.49 10.72 -2.57
CA GLU A 51 -13.34 11.92 -2.53
C GLU A 51 -14.03 12.11 -1.18
N ASN A 52 -14.58 11.03 -0.61
CA ASN A 52 -15.39 11.14 0.61
C ASN A 52 -15.00 10.17 1.72
N GLY A 53 -13.98 9.33 1.50
CA GLY A 53 -13.51 8.37 2.51
C GLY A 53 -14.42 7.17 2.76
N MET A 54 -15.46 6.99 1.96
CA MET A 54 -16.36 5.85 2.11
C MET A 54 -15.75 4.56 1.56
N VAL A 55 -15.99 3.46 2.26
CA VAL A 55 -15.58 2.12 1.81
C VAL A 55 -16.81 1.39 1.31
N LEU A 56 -16.76 0.96 0.05
CA LEU A 56 -17.86 0.27 -0.62
C LEU A 56 -17.36 -1.05 -1.22
N PRO A 57 -18.24 -2.04 -1.43
CA PRO A 57 -17.85 -3.24 -2.17
C PRO A 57 -17.36 -2.89 -3.58
N PHE A 58 -16.34 -3.61 -4.04
CA PHE A 58 -15.73 -3.39 -5.34
C PHE A 58 -15.82 -4.66 -6.18
N ASP A 59 -16.43 -4.58 -7.36
CA ASP A 59 -16.56 -5.69 -8.30
C ASP A 59 -15.86 -5.44 -9.64
N GLY A 60 -15.10 -4.35 -9.73
CA GLY A 60 -14.34 -4.02 -10.92
C GLY A 60 -13.03 -4.80 -11.06
N GLU A 61 -12.33 -4.54 -12.16
CA GLU A 61 -11.02 -5.10 -12.40
C GLU A 61 -9.94 -4.04 -12.21
N ILE A 62 -8.78 -4.46 -11.71
CA ILE A 62 -7.62 -3.61 -11.57
C ILE A 62 -6.67 -3.94 -12.70
N ALA A 63 -6.35 -2.95 -13.54
CA ALA A 63 -5.35 -3.11 -14.56
C ALA A 63 -3.96 -3.09 -13.89
N PRO A 64 -3.22 -4.20 -13.93
CA PRO A 64 -1.92 -4.23 -13.27
C PRO A 64 -0.92 -3.31 -13.96
N ASP A 65 -0.05 -2.72 -13.18
CA ASP A 65 1.07 -1.93 -13.71
C ASP A 65 2.22 -2.90 -14.00
N PRO A 66 2.60 -3.11 -15.27
CA PRO A 66 3.66 -4.04 -15.60
C PRO A 66 5.04 -3.58 -15.13
N GLU A 67 5.20 -2.28 -14.92
CA GLU A 67 6.46 -1.70 -14.46
C GLU A 67 6.23 -0.71 -13.33
N PRO A 68 5.79 -1.22 -12.15
CA PRO A 68 5.61 -0.31 -11.02
C PRO A 68 6.94 0.34 -10.65
N GLY A 69 6.90 1.64 -10.40
CA GLY A 69 8.11 2.41 -10.09
C GLY A 69 8.72 2.13 -8.72
N VAL A 70 8.12 1.22 -7.98
CA VAL A 70 8.56 0.86 -6.62
C VAL A 70 8.50 -0.65 -6.43
N PHE A 71 9.22 -1.14 -5.44
CA PHE A 71 9.11 -2.53 -5.02
C PHE A 71 9.39 -2.67 -3.53
N LEU A 72 8.95 -3.78 -2.96
CA LEU A 72 9.23 -4.11 -1.57
C LEU A 72 10.55 -4.87 -1.48
N LYS A 73 11.36 -4.46 -0.54
CA LYS A 73 12.60 -5.15 -0.19
C LYS A 73 12.50 -5.59 1.26
N TYR A 74 12.67 -6.89 1.48
CA TYR A 74 12.55 -7.46 2.81
C TYR A 74 13.90 -7.40 3.53
N ASN A 75 13.85 -7.04 4.81
CA ASN A 75 15.02 -7.09 5.65
C ASN A 75 15.32 -8.56 6.00
N SER A 76 16.50 -9.04 5.60
CA SER A 76 16.93 -10.42 5.85
C SER A 76 17.29 -10.68 7.31
N GLN A 77 17.52 -9.64 8.09
CA GLN A 77 17.86 -9.77 9.52
C GLN A 77 16.88 -8.94 10.35
N PRO A 78 15.88 -9.61 10.97
CA PRO A 78 14.94 -8.91 11.82
C PRO A 78 15.64 -8.22 12.99
N VAL A 79 15.22 -7.00 13.29
CA VAL A 79 15.68 -6.27 14.47
C VAL A 79 14.70 -6.58 15.60
N ASP A 80 15.22 -7.07 16.72
CA ASP A 80 14.41 -7.48 17.88
C ASP A 80 13.31 -8.50 17.53
N GLY A 81 13.59 -9.38 16.57
CA GLY A 81 12.63 -10.39 16.12
C GLY A 81 11.52 -9.85 15.22
N ILE A 82 11.56 -8.58 14.84
CA ILE A 82 10.55 -7.96 13.99
C ILE A 82 11.10 -7.77 12.58
N ALA A 83 10.38 -8.31 11.61
CA ALA A 83 10.73 -8.14 10.19
C ALA A 83 10.21 -6.79 9.69
N TYR A 84 11.08 -6.06 9.02
CA TYR A 84 10.74 -4.80 8.37
C TYR A 84 10.76 -4.96 6.87
N VAL A 85 9.92 -4.18 6.22
CA VAL A 85 9.86 -4.10 4.76
C VAL A 85 10.26 -2.70 4.36
N GLU A 86 11.11 -2.58 3.35
CA GLU A 86 11.49 -1.30 2.77
C GLU A 86 10.78 -1.11 1.44
N LEU A 87 10.12 0.03 1.29
CA LEU A 87 9.58 0.49 0.03
C LEU A 87 10.69 1.23 -0.71
N THR A 88 11.07 0.76 -1.87
CA THR A 88 12.24 1.23 -2.59
C THR A 88 11.85 1.74 -3.97
N SER A 89 12.44 2.86 -4.38
CA SER A 89 12.30 3.39 -5.73
C SER A 89 13.12 2.56 -6.71
N LYS A 90 12.52 2.14 -7.82
CA LYS A 90 13.24 1.44 -8.90
C LYS A 90 14.14 2.37 -9.70
N LYS A 91 13.86 3.67 -9.68
CA LYS A 91 14.60 4.65 -10.46
C LYS A 91 16.04 4.80 -9.96
N ASP A 92 16.23 4.91 -8.66
CA ASP A 92 17.53 5.21 -8.05
C ASP A 92 17.93 4.27 -6.90
N GLY A 93 17.09 3.29 -6.58
CA GLY A 93 17.35 2.36 -5.48
C GLY A 93 17.18 2.96 -4.09
N ARG A 94 16.65 4.18 -4.00
CA ARG A 94 16.49 4.87 -2.72
C ARG A 94 15.37 4.25 -1.89
N VAL A 95 15.60 4.09 -0.59
CA VAL A 95 14.56 3.69 0.34
C VAL A 95 13.62 4.87 0.58
N ILE A 96 12.34 4.67 0.28
CA ILE A 96 11.29 5.69 0.42
C ILE A 96 10.67 5.62 1.80
N ALA A 97 10.38 4.40 2.29
CA ALA A 97 9.75 4.18 3.57
C ALA A 97 10.13 2.82 4.13
N ARG A 98 10.10 2.69 5.45
CA ARG A 98 10.32 1.42 6.15
C ARG A 98 9.15 1.19 7.09
N PHE A 99 8.57 0.00 7.05
CA PHE A 99 7.40 -0.32 7.84
C PHE A 99 7.34 -1.82 8.14
N MET A 100 6.52 -2.17 9.12
CA MET A 100 6.18 -3.57 9.36
C MET A 100 5.07 -3.97 8.40
N GLY A 101 5.31 -5.04 7.63
CA GLY A 101 4.35 -5.50 6.64
C GLY A 101 4.82 -6.80 6.02
N GLY A 102 4.14 -7.21 4.95
CA GLY A 102 4.46 -8.41 4.21
C GLY A 102 4.22 -8.25 2.73
N GLU A 103 4.20 -9.34 2.01
CA GLU A 103 3.96 -9.38 0.56
C GLU A 103 2.67 -8.67 0.16
N ASP A 104 1.68 -8.68 1.05
CA ASP A 104 0.36 -8.12 0.82
C ASP A 104 0.30 -6.60 0.95
N SER A 105 1.40 -5.96 1.32
CA SER A 105 1.43 -4.51 1.56
C SER A 105 1.30 -3.68 0.30
N LEU A 106 1.64 -4.23 -0.86
CA LEU A 106 1.42 -3.62 -2.18
C LEU A 106 0.47 -4.46 -3.01
N GLY A 107 -0.35 -3.80 -3.83
CA GLY A 107 -1.22 -4.46 -4.79
C GLY A 107 -0.65 -4.43 -6.21
N GLU A 108 -1.50 -4.70 -7.18
CA GLU A 108 -1.11 -4.78 -8.59
C GLU A 108 -0.80 -3.42 -9.21
N LYS A 109 -1.41 -2.35 -8.69
CA LYS A 109 -1.15 -0.98 -9.15
C LYS A 109 -0.87 -0.07 -7.95
N PRO A 110 0.34 -0.17 -7.37
CA PRO A 110 0.66 0.57 -6.16
C PRO A 110 0.95 2.05 -6.38
N VAL A 111 1.26 2.46 -7.63
CA VAL A 111 1.58 3.84 -7.99
C VAL A 111 0.43 4.42 -8.79
N ASP A 112 0.07 5.68 -8.52
CA ASP A 112 -1.00 6.34 -9.27
C ASP A 112 -0.57 6.62 -10.73
N GLU A 113 -1.54 7.07 -11.55
CA GLU A 113 -1.28 7.30 -12.98
C GLU A 113 -0.28 8.41 -13.24
N GLU A 114 -0.14 9.33 -12.30
CA GLU A 114 0.83 10.42 -12.41
C GLU A 114 2.24 9.99 -12.02
N GLY A 115 2.39 8.79 -11.46
CA GLY A 115 3.69 8.28 -11.01
C GLY A 115 4.21 8.97 -9.76
N ARG A 116 3.34 9.61 -9.01
CA ARG A 116 3.73 10.47 -7.89
C ARG A 116 3.45 9.87 -6.51
N ASN A 117 2.33 9.16 -6.36
CA ASN A 117 1.91 8.64 -5.08
C ASN A 117 1.94 7.13 -5.05
N VAL A 118 2.37 6.57 -3.94
CA VAL A 118 2.36 5.12 -3.69
C VAL A 118 1.41 4.84 -2.55
N VAL A 119 0.56 3.82 -2.72
CA VAL A 119 -0.34 3.33 -1.69
C VAL A 119 0.19 2.01 -1.13
N PHE A 120 0.16 1.85 0.18
CA PHE A 120 0.59 0.62 0.83
C PHE A 120 -0.12 0.42 2.16
N PHE A 121 -0.25 -0.84 2.58
CA PHE A 121 -0.65 -1.18 3.93
C PHE A 121 0.61 -1.38 4.76
N GLY A 122 0.63 -0.80 5.94
CA GLY A 122 1.75 -0.96 6.84
C GLY A 122 1.42 -0.51 8.25
N TYR A 123 2.25 -0.92 9.18
CA TYR A 123 2.18 -0.53 10.57
C TYR A 123 3.35 0.40 10.86
N PRO A 124 3.14 1.44 11.70
CA PRO A 124 4.26 2.28 12.06
C PRO A 124 5.38 1.45 12.68
N ALA A 125 6.60 1.69 12.25
CA ALA A 125 7.77 1.11 12.86
C ALA A 125 8.02 1.84 14.18
N GLU A 126 7.74 1.17 15.27
CA GLU A 126 8.00 1.71 16.60
C GLU A 126 9.35 1.26 17.13
#